data_c150ad1734108cedf8a8fc75e94367d1
#
_entry.id   c150ad1734108cedf8a8fc75e94367d1
#
_cell.length_a   1.000
_cell.length_b   1.000
_cell.length_c   1.000
_cell.angle_alpha   90.00
_cell.angle_beta   90.00
_cell.angle_gamma   90.00
#
_symmetry.space_group_name_H-M   'P 1'
#
loop_
_entity.id
_entity.type
_entity.pdbx_description
1 polymer ?
#
loop_
_entity_poly.entity_id
_entity_poly.type
_entity_poly.pdbx_seq_one_letter_code
_entity_poly.pdbx_strand_id
1 'polypeptide(L)'
;MAKETAADNLCERLVAWGVNTIYGFPGDGINGILGSLRRHQHELRFVQTRHEEMAAFMACGHAKFTGEVGVCMATSGPGAIHLLNGLYDAKLDHQPVVAIVGQTFVRALGGDFQQEVNLMQLYSDVASSWCQQVNTPSSVRHIVDRAFRIAQAERTVTCVIVPADVQDMEAVAEQPKATHTVHSGVGWWKPRVIPSTDQLRQAADILNAGEKVAMLVGGGALGATDEVLAVADALGAGVAKALLGKASVPDDVPYCTGSIGLLGTKPSWDMMQDADTLLMVGSSFPYSEFLPTTGAAKAVQIDLAPRMLSIRYPMDLALVGDAKDTLAELLPWLHRKSDRSWQEKIARQVEEWWALMDDLGRPSDLDGRIRPQGIFSSLSRHLPDNAVLSSDSGTAADWYARHIRIRRGMKASLSGNLATMVPGVPYG
;
A
#
# COMPACT_ATOMS: atom_id res chain seq x y z
N MET A 1 13.33 10.92 41.01
CA MET A 1 12.75 10.44 39.76
C MET A 1 13.89 9.94 38.89
N ALA A 2 13.74 8.79 38.19
CA ALA A 2 14.73 8.34 37.22
C ALA A 2 14.82 9.41 36.12
N LYS A 3 16.03 9.70 35.63
CA LYS A 3 16.20 10.63 34.49
C LYS A 3 15.57 10.05 33.24
N GLU A 4 14.84 10.84 32.48
CA GLU A 4 14.34 10.47 31.19
C GLU A 4 15.49 10.19 30.23
N THR A 5 15.33 9.15 29.40
CA THR A 5 16.36 8.69 28.44
C THR A 5 16.01 9.12 26.99
N ALA A 6 16.99 9.07 26.10
CA ALA A 6 16.75 9.28 24.67
C ALA A 6 15.71 8.30 24.11
N ALA A 7 15.63 7.08 24.67
CA ALA A 7 14.59 6.11 24.33
C ALA A 7 13.21 6.56 24.82
N ASP A 8 13.08 7.21 25.97
CA ASP A 8 11.80 7.78 26.41
C ASP A 8 11.36 8.91 25.48
N ASN A 9 12.27 9.79 25.08
CA ASN A 9 11.97 10.84 24.11
C ASN A 9 11.56 10.26 22.73
N LEU A 10 12.15 9.13 22.30
CA LEU A 10 11.70 8.42 21.11
C LEU A 10 10.24 7.95 21.26
N CYS A 11 9.89 7.29 22.38
CA CYS A 11 8.53 6.81 22.62
C CYS A 11 7.51 7.97 22.69
N GLU A 12 7.83 9.06 23.37
CA GLU A 12 7.01 10.27 23.41
C GLU A 12 6.75 10.84 21.99
N ARG A 13 7.79 10.83 21.13
CA ARG A 13 7.62 11.29 19.73
C ARG A 13 6.72 10.36 18.93
N LEU A 14 6.81 9.03 19.14
CA LEU A 14 5.90 8.08 18.51
C LEU A 14 4.44 8.33 18.94
N VAL A 15 4.19 8.50 20.24
CA VAL A 15 2.87 8.85 20.74
C VAL A 15 2.37 10.17 20.13
N ALA A 16 3.21 11.19 20.10
CA ALA A 16 2.86 12.49 19.52
C ALA A 16 2.52 12.41 18.02
N TRP A 17 3.07 11.44 17.27
CA TRP A 17 2.71 11.13 15.88
C TRP A 17 1.46 10.27 15.75
N GLY A 18 0.81 9.90 16.86
CA GLY A 18 -0.41 9.09 16.88
C GLY A 18 -0.14 7.58 16.80
N VAL A 19 1.10 7.15 16.95
CA VAL A 19 1.42 5.70 17.01
C VAL A 19 0.84 5.13 18.30
N ASN A 20 0.10 4.05 18.17
CA ASN A 20 -0.43 3.28 19.30
C ASN A 20 0.09 1.83 19.31
N THR A 21 0.64 1.36 18.21
CA THR A 21 1.09 -0.03 18.06
C THR A 21 2.43 -0.08 17.33
N ILE A 22 3.35 -0.87 17.87
CA ILE A 22 4.67 -1.15 17.29
C ILE A 22 4.82 -2.67 17.19
N TYR A 23 5.19 -3.14 16.01
CA TYR A 23 5.46 -4.56 15.75
C TYR A 23 6.95 -4.84 15.84
N GLY A 24 7.38 -5.88 16.56
CA GLY A 24 8.81 -6.10 16.71
C GLY A 24 9.22 -7.43 17.32
N PHE A 25 10.51 -7.69 17.26
CA PHE A 25 11.13 -8.80 17.97
C PHE A 25 12.18 -8.25 18.96
N PRO A 26 12.14 -8.70 20.23
CA PRO A 26 13.07 -8.21 21.25
C PRO A 26 14.51 -8.65 20.96
N GLY A 27 15.46 -7.81 21.33
CA GLY A 27 16.87 -8.12 21.25
C GLY A 27 17.70 -7.08 22.00
N ASP A 28 18.95 -7.42 22.33
CA ASP A 28 19.82 -6.64 23.19
C ASP A 28 20.18 -5.25 22.63
N GLY A 29 20.29 -5.11 21.31
CA GLY A 29 20.57 -3.83 20.66
C GLY A 29 19.46 -2.80 20.76
N ILE A 30 18.29 -3.14 21.33
CA ILE A 30 17.15 -2.24 21.57
C ILE A 30 16.63 -2.28 23.00
N ASN A 31 17.43 -2.75 23.95
CA ASN A 31 17.02 -2.88 25.36
C ASN A 31 16.55 -1.56 25.97
N GLY A 32 17.21 -0.46 25.68
CA GLY A 32 16.81 0.88 26.16
C GLY A 32 15.41 1.26 25.65
N ILE A 33 15.13 0.99 24.36
CA ILE A 33 13.81 1.24 23.77
C ILE A 33 12.75 0.31 24.37
N LEU A 34 13.04 -0.99 24.56
CA LEU A 34 12.11 -1.93 25.18
C LEU A 34 11.79 -1.53 26.64
N GLY A 35 12.80 -1.05 27.38
CA GLY A 35 12.60 -0.48 28.71
C GLY A 35 11.70 0.74 28.70
N SER A 36 11.85 1.63 27.71
CA SER A 36 10.98 2.78 27.52
C SER A 36 9.55 2.37 27.14
N LEU A 37 9.38 1.44 26.18
CA LEU A 37 8.06 0.92 25.81
C LEU A 37 7.29 0.33 27.00
N ARG A 38 7.99 -0.34 27.92
CA ARG A 38 7.39 -0.81 29.16
C ARG A 38 6.87 0.34 30.04
N ARG A 39 7.59 1.48 30.10
CA ARG A 39 7.12 2.67 30.82
C ARG A 39 5.92 3.33 30.14
N HIS A 40 5.85 3.30 28.81
CA HIS A 40 4.79 3.87 27.99
C HIS A 40 3.71 2.86 27.56
N GLN A 41 3.59 1.71 28.21
CA GLN A 41 2.69 0.61 27.82
C GLN A 41 1.19 0.96 27.81
N HIS A 42 0.80 2.08 28.43
CA HIS A 42 -0.57 2.59 28.42
C HIS A 42 -0.91 3.36 27.14
N GLU A 43 0.09 3.80 26.39
CA GLU A 43 -0.03 4.61 25.18
C GLU A 43 0.48 3.84 23.95
N LEU A 44 1.54 3.03 24.12
CA LEU A 44 2.20 2.26 23.07
C LEU A 44 2.10 0.75 23.33
N ARG A 45 1.37 0.06 22.48
CA ARG A 45 1.31 -1.40 22.50
C ARG A 45 2.48 -1.98 21.70
N PHE A 46 3.32 -2.78 22.34
CA PHE A 46 4.33 -3.59 21.64
C PHE A 46 3.75 -4.96 21.31
N VAL A 47 3.67 -5.27 20.01
CA VAL A 47 3.24 -6.57 19.50
C VAL A 47 4.48 -7.38 19.15
N GLN A 48 4.80 -8.34 20.02
CA GLN A 48 5.93 -9.24 19.82
C GLN A 48 5.63 -10.24 18.72
N THR A 49 6.47 -10.28 17.71
CA THR A 49 6.43 -11.26 16.63
C THR A 49 7.32 -12.47 16.94
N ARG A 50 7.29 -13.49 16.10
CA ARG A 50 8.17 -14.66 16.21
C ARG A 50 9.43 -14.53 15.34
N HIS A 51 9.46 -13.55 14.44
CA HIS A 51 10.55 -13.23 13.55
C HIS A 51 10.40 -11.78 13.08
N GLU A 52 11.49 -11.07 12.88
CA GLU A 52 11.47 -9.64 12.53
C GLU A 52 10.81 -9.36 11.19
N GLU A 53 10.95 -10.27 10.23
CA GLU A 53 10.26 -10.18 8.94
C GLU A 53 8.73 -10.05 9.11
N MET A 54 8.15 -10.83 10.05
CA MET A 54 6.74 -10.72 10.40
C MET A 54 6.38 -9.33 10.93
N ALA A 55 7.26 -8.70 11.70
CA ALA A 55 7.05 -7.35 12.20
C ALA A 55 6.95 -6.33 11.07
N ALA A 56 7.80 -6.43 10.07
CA ALA A 56 7.76 -5.56 8.89
C ALA A 56 6.50 -5.80 8.04
N PHE A 57 6.08 -7.06 7.86
CA PHE A 57 4.81 -7.37 7.20
C PHE A 57 3.59 -6.86 7.99
N MET A 58 3.56 -7.03 9.31
CA MET A 58 2.47 -6.50 10.14
C MET A 58 2.40 -4.97 10.04
N ALA A 59 3.53 -4.27 10.02
CA ALA A 59 3.56 -2.82 9.79
C ALA A 59 3.07 -2.45 8.38
N CYS A 60 3.44 -3.21 7.36
CA CYS A 60 2.93 -3.04 6.00
C CYS A 60 1.41 -3.28 5.93
N GLY A 61 0.92 -4.36 6.54
CA GLY A 61 -0.52 -4.67 6.65
C GLY A 61 -1.30 -3.58 7.38
N HIS A 62 -0.75 -3.09 8.50
CA HIS A 62 -1.31 -1.94 9.22
C HIS A 62 -1.51 -0.75 8.28
N ALA A 63 -0.47 -0.36 7.55
CA ALA A 63 -0.56 0.76 6.61
C ALA A 63 -1.56 0.51 5.47
N LYS A 64 -1.62 -0.71 4.93
CA LYS A 64 -2.55 -1.10 3.85
C LYS A 64 -4.03 -1.01 4.28
N PHE A 65 -4.35 -1.44 5.49
CA PHE A 65 -5.73 -1.56 5.94
C PHE A 65 -6.26 -0.35 6.73
N THR A 66 -5.37 0.43 7.34
CA THR A 66 -5.75 1.64 8.10
C THR A 66 -5.48 2.94 7.36
N GLY A 67 -4.47 2.96 6.48
CA GLY A 67 -3.94 4.18 5.86
C GLY A 67 -2.99 4.98 6.77
N GLU A 68 -2.74 4.48 8.00
CA GLU A 68 -1.84 5.09 8.97
C GLU A 68 -0.39 4.61 8.74
N VAL A 69 0.57 5.23 9.41
CA VAL A 69 1.97 4.80 9.33
C VAL A 69 2.17 3.53 10.16
N GLY A 70 2.60 2.46 9.50
CA GLY A 70 3.02 1.26 10.21
C GLY A 70 4.40 1.44 10.85
N VAL A 71 4.60 0.92 12.06
CA VAL A 71 5.88 1.02 12.76
C VAL A 71 6.38 -0.39 13.11
N CYS A 72 7.59 -0.71 12.65
CA CYS A 72 8.25 -1.96 13.05
C CYS A 72 9.62 -1.70 13.69
N MET A 73 10.06 -2.65 14.52
CA MET A 73 11.30 -2.52 15.28
C MET A 73 12.06 -3.84 15.35
N ALA A 74 13.40 -3.74 15.23
CA ALA A 74 14.29 -4.88 15.40
C ALA A 74 15.61 -4.48 16.05
N THR A 75 16.30 -5.48 16.62
CA THR A 75 17.64 -5.32 17.18
C THR A 75 18.71 -5.07 16.10
N SER A 76 19.93 -4.81 16.52
CA SER A 76 21.13 -4.66 15.67
C SER A 76 21.43 -5.93 14.87
N GLY A 77 22.26 -5.79 13.86
CA GLY A 77 22.80 -6.90 13.07
C GLY A 77 21.71 -7.73 12.40
N PRO A 78 21.57 -9.02 12.76
CA PRO A 78 20.62 -9.92 12.10
C PRO A 78 19.17 -9.46 12.19
N GLY A 79 18.75 -8.85 13.30
CA GLY A 79 17.37 -8.36 13.43
C GLY A 79 17.04 -7.26 12.41
N ALA A 80 17.95 -6.32 12.22
CA ALA A 80 17.81 -5.29 11.19
C ALA A 80 17.81 -5.87 9.76
N ILE A 81 18.61 -6.91 9.49
CA ILE A 81 18.64 -7.60 8.19
C ILE A 81 17.29 -8.29 7.91
N HIS A 82 16.71 -8.95 8.89
CA HIS A 82 15.48 -9.71 8.72
C HIS A 82 14.26 -8.84 8.37
N LEU A 83 14.23 -7.57 8.76
CA LEU A 83 13.11 -6.67 8.39
C LEU A 83 12.99 -6.43 6.89
N LEU A 84 14.08 -6.56 6.12
CA LEU A 84 14.17 -6.04 4.75
C LEU A 84 13.09 -6.57 3.81
N ASN A 85 12.75 -7.85 3.86
CA ASN A 85 11.75 -8.40 2.94
C ASN A 85 10.38 -7.72 3.11
N GLY A 86 9.88 -7.59 4.34
CA GLY A 86 8.63 -6.89 4.61
C GLY A 86 8.70 -5.39 4.35
N LEU A 87 9.87 -4.77 4.53
CA LEU A 87 10.08 -3.37 4.18
C LEU A 87 10.10 -3.14 2.66
N TYR A 88 10.69 -4.05 1.88
CA TYR A 88 10.60 -3.99 0.42
C TYR A 88 9.17 -4.16 -0.08
N ASP A 89 8.39 -5.03 0.54
CA ASP A 89 6.98 -5.16 0.24
C ASP A 89 6.22 -3.84 0.47
N ALA A 90 6.46 -3.19 1.62
CA ALA A 90 5.88 -1.88 1.90
C ALA A 90 6.33 -0.80 0.89
N LYS A 91 7.63 -0.75 0.56
CA LYS A 91 8.18 0.21 -0.40
C LYS A 91 7.55 0.08 -1.77
N LEU A 92 7.53 -1.15 -2.31
CA LEU A 92 7.06 -1.40 -3.68
C LEU A 92 5.54 -1.24 -3.81
N ASP A 93 4.80 -1.47 -2.73
CA ASP A 93 3.35 -1.26 -2.68
C ASP A 93 2.98 0.14 -2.15
N HIS A 94 3.95 1.05 -2.08
CA HIS A 94 3.76 2.44 -1.67
C HIS A 94 3.05 2.58 -0.31
N GLN A 95 3.48 1.81 0.70
CA GLN A 95 2.93 1.87 2.04
C GLN A 95 3.84 2.69 2.97
N PRO A 96 3.30 3.61 3.78
CA PRO A 96 4.08 4.39 4.72
C PRO A 96 4.48 3.51 5.91
N VAL A 97 5.78 3.21 6.03
CA VAL A 97 6.33 2.41 7.14
C VAL A 97 7.57 3.09 7.70
N VAL A 98 7.64 3.20 9.02
CA VAL A 98 8.84 3.63 9.76
C VAL A 98 9.47 2.41 10.42
N ALA A 99 10.69 2.08 10.02
CA ALA A 99 11.51 1.07 10.66
C ALA A 99 12.40 1.72 11.72
N ILE A 100 12.39 1.18 12.95
CA ILE A 100 13.28 1.57 14.03
C ILE A 100 14.23 0.39 14.29
N VAL A 101 15.53 0.59 14.06
CA VAL A 101 16.51 -0.50 14.19
C VAL A 101 17.59 -0.13 15.19
N GLY A 102 17.95 -1.11 16.02
CA GLY A 102 19.10 -0.98 16.90
C GLY A 102 20.43 -0.96 16.11
N GLN A 103 21.45 -0.43 16.73
CA GLN A 103 22.83 -0.52 16.27
C GLN A 103 23.73 -0.80 17.47
N THR A 104 24.91 -1.38 17.25
CA THR A 104 25.94 -1.48 18.27
C THR A 104 26.33 -0.12 18.82
N PHE A 105 27.10 -0.07 19.89
CA PHE A 105 27.52 1.16 20.54
C PHE A 105 28.28 2.09 19.58
N VAL A 106 27.95 3.38 19.58
CA VAL A 106 28.66 4.40 18.76
C VAL A 106 30.18 4.30 18.95
N ARG A 107 30.64 4.10 20.19
CA ARG A 107 32.07 3.96 20.52
C ARG A 107 32.72 2.68 19.97
N ALA A 108 31.95 1.69 19.52
CA ALA A 108 32.45 0.42 18.99
C ALA A 108 32.43 0.36 17.46
N LEU A 109 31.69 1.30 16.82
CA LEU A 109 31.54 1.32 15.36
C LEU A 109 32.91 1.48 14.65
N GLY A 110 33.14 0.67 13.63
CA GLY A 110 34.41 0.59 12.88
C GLY A 110 35.43 -0.30 13.53
N GLY A 111 35.05 -1.04 14.59
CA GLY A 111 35.92 -1.96 15.30
C GLY A 111 35.64 -3.44 15.04
N ASP A 112 34.87 -3.78 14.01
CA ASP A 112 34.37 -5.13 13.73
C ASP A 112 33.72 -5.80 14.96
N PHE A 113 32.93 -4.99 15.69
CA PHE A 113 32.25 -5.45 16.89
C PHE A 113 31.12 -6.42 16.55
N GLN A 114 30.78 -7.31 17.50
CA GLN A 114 29.70 -8.27 17.34
C GLN A 114 28.40 -7.59 16.88
N GLN A 115 27.75 -8.14 15.85
CA GLN A 115 26.54 -7.61 15.22
C GLN A 115 26.70 -6.24 14.56
N GLU A 116 27.92 -5.74 14.38
CA GLU A 116 28.14 -4.54 13.60
C GLU A 116 27.81 -4.77 12.13
N VAL A 117 26.87 -4.01 11.62
CA VAL A 117 26.48 -3.97 10.21
C VAL A 117 26.41 -2.51 9.78
N ASN A 118 26.90 -2.20 8.59
CA ASN A 118 26.71 -0.86 8.04
C ASN A 118 25.24 -0.66 7.61
N LEU A 119 24.38 -0.35 8.60
CA LEU A 119 22.94 -0.21 8.41
C LEU A 119 22.58 0.94 7.48
N MET A 120 23.36 2.04 7.46
CA MET A 120 23.15 3.15 6.53
C MET A 120 23.25 2.68 5.09
N GLN A 121 24.21 1.81 4.79
CA GLN A 121 24.37 1.22 3.46
C GLN A 121 23.33 0.14 3.18
N LEU A 122 23.06 -0.73 4.14
CA LEU A 122 22.10 -1.83 4.01
C LEU A 122 20.70 -1.32 3.66
N TYR A 123 20.28 -0.23 4.30
CA TYR A 123 18.95 0.38 4.12
C TYR A 123 18.90 1.42 3.00
N SER A 124 20.02 1.71 2.33
CA SER A 124 20.14 2.79 1.34
C SER A 124 19.15 2.69 0.18
N ASP A 125 18.76 1.47 -0.23
CA ASP A 125 17.72 1.28 -1.24
C ASP A 125 16.33 1.25 -0.62
N VAL A 126 16.06 0.38 0.36
CA VAL A 126 14.71 0.19 0.91
C VAL A 126 14.17 1.46 1.57
N ALA A 127 15.00 2.23 2.25
CA ALA A 127 14.67 3.51 2.89
C ALA A 127 15.38 4.70 2.19
N SER A 128 15.37 4.69 0.85
CA SER A 128 16.14 5.65 0.03
C SER A 128 15.74 7.11 0.23
N SER A 129 14.51 7.38 0.62
CA SER A 129 14.05 8.75 0.91
C SER A 129 14.54 9.27 2.27
N TRP A 130 14.71 8.39 3.26
CA TRP A 130 15.20 8.76 4.58
C TRP A 130 15.70 7.55 5.37
N CYS A 131 16.99 7.52 5.62
CA CYS A 131 17.64 6.61 6.57
C CYS A 131 18.65 7.41 7.38
N GLN A 132 18.50 7.50 8.70
CA GLN A 132 19.36 8.29 9.56
C GLN A 132 19.65 7.60 10.88
N GLN A 133 20.91 7.76 11.35
CA GLN A 133 21.34 7.31 12.66
C GLN A 133 21.23 8.44 13.69
N VAL A 134 20.67 8.12 14.84
CA VAL A 134 20.64 8.98 16.02
C VAL A 134 22.00 8.92 16.70
N ASN A 135 22.80 9.94 16.53
CA ASN A 135 24.16 9.97 17.11
C ASN A 135 24.20 10.65 18.51
N THR A 136 23.18 11.44 18.85
CA THR A 136 23.05 12.15 20.13
C THR A 136 21.59 12.24 20.56
N PRO A 137 21.30 12.32 21.86
CA PRO A 137 19.92 12.49 22.34
C PRO A 137 19.19 13.72 21.75
N SER A 138 19.92 14.79 21.45
CA SER A 138 19.36 16.01 20.87
C SER A 138 18.84 15.84 19.45
N SER A 139 19.27 14.77 18.74
CA SER A 139 18.82 14.51 17.36
C SER A 139 17.57 13.63 17.26
N VAL A 140 17.13 13.00 18.34
CA VAL A 140 15.96 12.09 18.33
C VAL A 140 14.74 12.74 17.70
N ARG A 141 14.35 13.93 18.19
CA ARG A 141 13.11 14.60 17.76
C ARG A 141 13.04 14.83 16.26
N HIS A 142 14.03 15.53 15.71
CA HIS A 142 13.98 15.90 14.29
C HIS A 142 14.19 14.72 13.36
N ILE A 143 14.95 13.70 13.76
CA ILE A 143 15.12 12.47 12.96
C ILE A 143 13.81 11.71 12.88
N VAL A 144 13.13 11.50 14.02
CA VAL A 144 11.82 10.82 14.05
C VAL A 144 10.77 11.63 13.31
N ASP A 145 10.67 12.94 13.56
CA ASP A 145 9.68 13.79 12.90
C ASP A 145 9.82 13.78 11.37
N ARG A 146 11.06 13.79 10.88
CA ARG A 146 11.31 13.70 9.45
C ARG A 146 10.98 12.32 8.89
N ALA A 147 11.31 11.24 9.61
CA ALA A 147 10.99 9.89 9.19
C ALA A 147 9.48 9.73 8.96
N PHE A 148 8.66 10.13 9.93
CA PHE A 148 7.19 10.05 9.81
C PHE A 148 6.64 10.92 8.70
N ARG A 149 7.10 12.17 8.61
CA ARG A 149 6.63 13.11 7.58
C ARG A 149 6.95 12.63 6.18
N ILE A 150 8.16 12.12 5.94
CA ILE A 150 8.58 11.59 4.64
C ILE A 150 7.82 10.30 4.33
N ALA A 151 7.70 9.38 5.29
CA ALA A 151 6.94 8.13 5.08
C ALA A 151 5.51 8.42 4.62
N GLN A 152 4.82 9.37 5.26
CA GLN A 152 3.46 9.77 4.90
C GLN A 152 3.38 10.51 3.55
N ALA A 153 4.26 11.50 3.35
CA ALA A 153 4.20 12.36 2.17
C ALA A 153 4.54 11.63 0.89
N GLU A 154 5.53 10.74 0.94
CA GLU A 154 6.02 9.99 -0.22
C GLU A 154 5.44 8.56 -0.30
N ARG A 155 4.66 8.15 0.71
CA ARG A 155 4.13 6.78 0.82
C ARG A 155 5.24 5.74 0.63
N THR A 156 6.21 5.76 1.52
CA THR A 156 7.43 4.96 1.41
C THR A 156 7.94 4.50 2.76
N VAL A 157 8.99 3.68 2.73
CA VAL A 157 9.71 3.24 3.92
C VAL A 157 10.74 4.28 4.32
N THR A 158 10.83 4.55 5.63
CA THR A 158 11.93 5.30 6.24
C THR A 158 12.55 4.51 7.39
N CYS A 159 13.80 4.80 7.72
CA CYS A 159 14.53 4.09 8.77
C CYS A 159 15.19 5.06 9.77
N VAL A 160 14.99 4.76 11.06
CA VAL A 160 15.66 5.42 12.20
C VAL A 160 16.56 4.39 12.88
N ILE A 161 17.86 4.63 12.84
CA ILE A 161 18.87 3.75 13.46
C ILE A 161 19.25 4.33 14.82
N VAL A 162 19.14 3.54 15.89
CA VAL A 162 19.36 4.00 17.27
C VAL A 162 20.41 3.15 17.95
N PRO A 163 21.67 3.63 18.07
CA PRO A 163 22.73 2.89 18.78
C PRO A 163 22.36 2.63 20.24
N ALA A 164 22.78 1.46 20.76
CA ALA A 164 22.36 0.99 22.08
C ALA A 164 22.82 1.92 23.23
N ASP A 165 24.01 2.51 23.15
CA ASP A 165 24.50 3.45 24.15
C ASP A 165 23.78 4.82 24.11
N VAL A 166 23.30 5.23 22.93
CA VAL A 166 22.52 6.48 22.80
C VAL A 166 21.13 6.32 23.44
N GLN A 167 20.53 5.14 23.41
CA GLN A 167 19.21 4.89 23.97
C GLN A 167 19.11 5.24 25.46
N ASP A 168 20.20 4.97 26.21
CA ASP A 168 20.26 5.18 27.67
C ASP A 168 20.81 6.54 28.10
N MET A 169 21.26 7.36 27.13
CA MET A 169 21.70 8.73 27.44
C MET A 169 20.53 9.60 27.90
N GLU A 170 20.84 10.62 28.72
CA GLU A 170 19.83 11.57 29.23
C GLU A 170 19.12 12.29 28.06
N ALA A 171 17.81 12.30 28.10
CA ALA A 171 16.96 12.96 27.08
C ALA A 171 17.22 14.48 27.04
N VAL A 172 17.07 15.05 25.84
CA VAL A 172 17.04 16.48 25.64
C VAL A 172 15.60 16.88 25.33
N ALA A 173 14.85 17.25 26.36
CA ALA A 173 13.41 17.56 26.23
C ALA A 173 13.15 18.82 25.41
N GLU A 174 13.93 19.88 25.64
CA GLU A 174 13.87 21.14 24.89
C GLU A 174 15.17 21.41 24.17
N GLN A 175 15.06 21.77 22.89
CA GLN A 175 16.24 22.16 22.13
C GLN A 175 16.70 23.54 22.56
N PRO A 176 17.97 23.71 22.99
CA PRO A 176 18.47 25.03 23.39
C PRO A 176 18.49 25.98 22.18
N LYS A 177 18.24 27.26 22.44
CA LYS A 177 18.47 28.31 21.44
C LYS A 177 19.97 28.52 21.23
N ALA A 178 20.52 27.69 20.35
CA ALA A 178 21.94 27.71 20.03
C ALA A 178 22.15 27.63 18.53
N THR A 179 23.33 28.05 18.07
CA THR A 179 23.75 27.88 16.69
C THR A 179 23.78 26.36 16.35
N HIS A 180 23.32 26.00 15.15
CA HIS A 180 23.26 24.62 14.65
C HIS A 180 22.25 23.69 15.35
N THR A 181 21.30 24.23 16.11
CA THR A 181 20.20 23.46 16.68
C THR A 181 19.10 23.28 15.64
N VAL A 182 18.57 22.05 15.52
CA VAL A 182 17.42 21.75 14.66
C VAL A 182 16.17 21.65 15.50
N HIS A 183 15.19 22.50 15.21
CA HIS A 183 13.87 22.45 15.81
C HIS A 183 12.90 21.74 14.87
N SER A 184 12.04 20.89 15.42
CA SER A 184 11.02 20.16 14.64
C SER A 184 9.73 20.01 15.44
N GLY A 185 8.63 19.80 14.74
CA GLY A 185 7.33 19.55 15.34
C GLY A 185 6.66 18.35 14.68
N VAL A 186 5.67 17.78 15.34
CA VAL A 186 4.80 16.72 14.81
C VAL A 186 3.79 17.29 13.82
N GLY A 187 3.24 16.40 13.02
CA GLY A 187 2.12 16.69 12.14
C GLY A 187 2.48 16.76 10.67
N TRP A 188 1.54 16.28 9.90
CA TRP A 188 1.51 16.34 8.46
C TRP A 188 0.04 16.39 8.01
N TRP A 189 -0.26 17.23 7.04
CA TRP A 189 -1.59 17.35 6.47
C TRP A 189 -1.54 16.87 5.03
N LYS A 190 -2.36 15.85 4.70
CA LYS A 190 -2.47 15.34 3.33
C LYS A 190 -2.92 16.49 2.42
N PRO A 191 -2.13 16.87 1.40
CA PRO A 191 -2.54 17.90 0.46
C PRO A 191 -3.68 17.38 -0.42
N ARG A 192 -4.58 18.26 -0.83
CA ARG A 192 -5.52 17.99 -1.91
C ARG A 192 -4.82 18.24 -3.24
N VAL A 193 -4.63 17.19 -4.04
CA VAL A 193 -3.90 17.25 -5.31
C VAL A 193 -4.89 17.04 -6.45
N ILE A 194 -5.15 18.08 -7.22
CA ILE A 194 -6.11 18.08 -8.34
C ILE A 194 -5.46 18.72 -9.55
N PRO A 195 -5.60 18.14 -10.77
CA PRO A 195 -5.17 18.76 -12.01
C PRO A 195 -5.88 20.10 -12.25
N SER A 196 -5.31 20.96 -13.08
CA SER A 196 -5.95 22.22 -13.49
C SER A 196 -7.26 21.96 -14.25
N THR A 197 -8.17 22.94 -14.23
CA THR A 197 -9.44 22.86 -14.97
C THR A 197 -9.24 22.57 -16.46
N ASP A 198 -8.21 23.14 -17.08
CA ASP A 198 -7.91 22.89 -18.49
C ASP A 198 -7.45 21.47 -18.76
N GLN A 199 -6.67 20.88 -17.84
CA GLN A 199 -6.29 19.47 -17.89
C GLN A 199 -7.50 18.54 -17.71
N LEU A 200 -8.42 18.88 -16.81
CA LEU A 200 -9.67 18.14 -16.63
C LEU A 200 -10.57 18.19 -17.86
N ARG A 201 -10.67 19.37 -18.54
CA ARG A 201 -11.39 19.48 -19.81
C ARG A 201 -10.76 18.63 -20.90
N GLN A 202 -9.44 18.65 -21.06
CA GLN A 202 -8.75 17.82 -22.04
C GLN A 202 -8.99 16.32 -21.76
N ALA A 203 -8.97 15.90 -20.48
CA ALA A 203 -9.32 14.53 -20.10
C ALA A 203 -10.76 14.19 -20.51
N ALA A 204 -11.70 15.08 -20.20
CA ALA A 204 -13.09 14.90 -20.55
C ALA A 204 -13.31 14.81 -22.06
N ASP A 205 -12.62 15.63 -22.86
CA ASP A 205 -12.72 15.59 -24.32
C ASP A 205 -12.29 14.22 -24.88
N ILE A 206 -11.16 13.68 -24.38
CA ILE A 206 -10.68 12.34 -24.76
C ILE A 206 -11.70 11.27 -24.37
N LEU A 207 -12.18 11.29 -23.11
CA LEU A 207 -13.08 10.28 -22.57
C LEU A 207 -14.48 10.33 -23.18
N ASN A 208 -15.00 11.54 -23.47
CA ASN A 208 -16.29 11.71 -24.10
C ASN A 208 -16.29 11.24 -25.56
N ALA A 209 -15.18 11.37 -26.27
CA ALA A 209 -15.02 10.93 -27.65
C ALA A 209 -14.95 9.41 -27.81
N GLY A 210 -14.51 8.67 -26.77
CA GLY A 210 -14.38 7.22 -26.83
C GLY A 210 -15.75 6.52 -26.93
N GLU A 211 -15.83 5.45 -27.70
CA GLU A 211 -17.04 4.61 -27.82
C GLU A 211 -16.98 3.39 -26.90
N LYS A 212 -15.79 2.79 -26.76
CA LYS A 212 -15.52 1.58 -25.96
C LYS A 212 -14.55 1.90 -24.83
N VAL A 213 -15.05 2.58 -23.80
CA VAL A 213 -14.21 3.01 -22.69
C VAL A 213 -13.97 1.84 -21.73
N ALA A 214 -12.69 1.57 -21.44
CA ALA A 214 -12.26 0.67 -20.38
C ALA A 214 -11.62 1.47 -19.23
N MET A 215 -11.96 1.16 -18.00
CA MET A 215 -11.32 1.71 -16.82
C MET A 215 -10.45 0.64 -16.16
N LEU A 216 -9.21 1.02 -15.78
CA LEU A 216 -8.34 0.21 -14.93
C LEU A 216 -8.10 0.94 -13.62
N VAL A 217 -8.55 0.38 -12.51
CA VAL A 217 -8.41 0.98 -11.19
C VAL A 217 -7.44 0.19 -10.32
N GLY A 218 -6.57 0.88 -9.60
CA GLY A 218 -5.56 0.27 -8.74
C GLY A 218 -5.70 0.63 -7.27
N GLY A 219 -4.65 0.39 -6.49
CA GLY A 219 -4.60 0.68 -5.05
C GLY A 219 -4.84 2.15 -4.70
N GLY A 220 -4.48 3.08 -5.60
CA GLY A 220 -4.75 4.51 -5.40
C GLY A 220 -6.24 4.88 -5.46
N ALA A 221 -7.10 3.99 -5.97
CA ALA A 221 -8.55 4.21 -6.07
C ALA A 221 -9.35 3.55 -4.91
N LEU A 222 -8.70 2.96 -3.90
CA LEU A 222 -9.38 2.26 -2.79
C LEU A 222 -10.37 3.14 -2.01
N GLY A 223 -10.19 4.45 -1.97
CA GLY A 223 -11.11 5.39 -1.32
C GLY A 223 -12.04 6.14 -2.27
N ALA A 224 -12.11 5.76 -3.54
CA ALA A 224 -12.80 6.48 -4.62
C ALA A 224 -13.90 5.64 -5.29
N THR A 225 -14.48 4.67 -4.58
CA THR A 225 -15.48 3.73 -5.14
C THR A 225 -16.65 4.46 -5.80
N ASP A 226 -17.24 5.44 -5.13
CA ASP A 226 -18.43 6.14 -5.63
C ASP A 226 -18.10 6.99 -6.85
N GLU A 227 -16.95 7.65 -6.86
CA GLU A 227 -16.47 8.45 -7.99
C GLU A 227 -16.12 7.57 -9.20
N VAL A 228 -15.47 6.42 -8.98
CA VAL A 228 -15.21 5.43 -10.04
C VAL A 228 -16.49 4.94 -10.68
N LEU A 229 -17.49 4.58 -9.87
CA LEU A 229 -18.79 4.10 -10.36
C LEU A 229 -19.56 5.20 -11.11
N ALA A 230 -19.55 6.44 -10.61
CA ALA A 230 -20.19 7.57 -11.28
C ALA A 230 -19.56 7.87 -12.65
N VAL A 231 -18.23 7.86 -12.75
CA VAL A 231 -17.52 8.05 -14.00
C VAL A 231 -17.75 6.88 -14.96
N ALA A 232 -17.73 5.63 -14.46
CA ALA A 232 -18.02 4.45 -15.28
C ALA A 232 -19.45 4.48 -15.83
N ASP A 233 -20.43 4.91 -15.03
CA ASP A 233 -21.81 5.06 -15.50
C ASP A 233 -21.93 6.18 -16.53
N ALA A 234 -21.33 7.35 -16.32
CA ALA A 234 -21.36 8.43 -17.28
C ALA A 234 -20.75 8.01 -18.65
N LEU A 235 -19.65 7.30 -18.63
CA LEU A 235 -18.93 6.88 -19.84
C LEU A 235 -19.45 5.57 -20.46
N GLY A 236 -20.41 4.88 -19.83
CA GLY A 236 -20.80 3.55 -20.25
C GLY A 236 -19.62 2.56 -20.24
N ALA A 237 -18.69 2.73 -19.31
CA ALA A 237 -17.43 1.99 -19.24
C ALA A 237 -17.55 0.68 -18.45
N GLY A 238 -16.70 -0.29 -18.76
CA GLY A 238 -16.41 -1.40 -17.86
C GLY A 238 -15.21 -1.08 -16.95
N VAL A 239 -15.12 -1.76 -15.82
CA VAL A 239 -14.08 -1.52 -14.81
C VAL A 239 -13.31 -2.80 -14.51
N ALA A 240 -12.01 -2.81 -14.82
CA ALA A 240 -11.05 -3.83 -14.38
C ALA A 240 -10.26 -3.34 -13.17
N LYS A 241 -9.80 -4.26 -12.35
CA LYS A 241 -9.07 -3.99 -11.12
C LYS A 241 -7.64 -4.53 -11.18
N ALA A 242 -6.63 -3.71 -10.93
CA ALA A 242 -5.31 -4.22 -10.57
C ALA A 242 -5.41 -4.94 -9.20
N LEU A 243 -4.54 -5.91 -8.94
CA LEU A 243 -4.67 -6.80 -7.78
C LEU A 243 -4.67 -6.05 -6.43
N LEU A 244 -3.82 -5.02 -6.26
CA LEU A 244 -3.83 -4.14 -5.08
C LEU A 244 -5.09 -3.26 -4.99
N GLY A 245 -5.80 -3.09 -6.09
CA GLY A 245 -7.07 -2.37 -6.16
C GLY A 245 -8.30 -3.29 -6.09
N LYS A 246 -8.15 -4.57 -5.71
CA LYS A 246 -9.26 -5.53 -5.71
C LYS A 246 -10.49 -5.05 -4.93
N ALA A 247 -10.29 -4.33 -3.83
CA ALA A 247 -11.37 -3.78 -3.01
C ALA A 247 -11.85 -2.38 -3.44
N SER A 248 -11.35 -1.81 -4.54
CA SER A 248 -11.75 -0.47 -4.99
C SER A 248 -13.17 -0.42 -5.55
N VAL A 249 -13.63 -1.50 -6.19
CA VAL A 249 -14.98 -1.64 -6.74
C VAL A 249 -15.54 -3.00 -6.34
N PRO A 250 -16.80 -3.07 -5.85
CA PRO A 250 -17.45 -4.34 -5.53
C PRO A 250 -17.63 -5.23 -6.78
N ASP A 251 -17.55 -6.55 -6.59
CA ASP A 251 -17.68 -7.52 -7.67
C ASP A 251 -19.14 -7.82 -8.05
N ASP A 252 -20.12 -7.28 -7.33
CA ASP A 252 -21.54 -7.34 -7.64
C ASP A 252 -22.03 -6.24 -8.59
N VAL A 253 -21.13 -5.33 -8.98
CA VAL A 253 -21.40 -4.32 -10.03
C VAL A 253 -21.37 -5.02 -11.39
N PRO A 254 -22.44 -4.94 -12.21
CA PRO A 254 -22.57 -5.74 -13.43
C PRO A 254 -21.46 -5.55 -14.47
N TYR A 255 -20.86 -4.36 -14.53
CA TYR A 255 -19.77 -4.03 -15.44
C TYR A 255 -18.38 -4.02 -14.77
N CYS A 256 -18.27 -4.57 -13.56
CA CYS A 256 -16.98 -4.83 -12.90
C CYS A 256 -16.43 -6.17 -13.40
N THR A 257 -15.42 -6.12 -14.26
CA THR A 257 -14.86 -7.30 -14.92
C THR A 257 -13.97 -8.15 -14.03
N GLY A 258 -13.62 -7.68 -12.83
CA GLY A 258 -12.72 -8.35 -11.91
C GLY A 258 -11.25 -7.97 -12.10
N SER A 259 -10.33 -8.85 -11.70
CA SER A 259 -8.89 -8.58 -11.81
C SER A 259 -8.40 -8.66 -13.27
N ILE A 260 -7.36 -7.87 -13.59
CA ILE A 260 -6.63 -7.92 -14.86
C ILE A 260 -5.24 -8.54 -14.64
N GLY A 261 -4.64 -9.08 -15.67
CA GLY A 261 -3.28 -9.62 -15.66
C GLY A 261 -3.24 -11.14 -15.60
N LEU A 262 -2.10 -11.69 -15.15
CA LEU A 262 -1.88 -13.14 -15.03
C LEU A 262 -2.96 -13.84 -14.19
N LEU A 263 -3.41 -13.17 -13.11
CA LEU A 263 -4.47 -13.63 -12.21
C LEU A 263 -5.85 -13.11 -12.62
N GLY A 264 -5.95 -12.53 -13.81
CA GLY A 264 -7.13 -11.83 -14.29
C GLY A 264 -8.26 -12.75 -14.77
N THR A 265 -9.34 -12.09 -15.15
CA THR A 265 -10.55 -12.72 -15.67
C THR A 265 -10.61 -12.58 -17.19
N LYS A 266 -11.35 -13.45 -17.85
CA LYS A 266 -11.58 -13.33 -19.30
C LYS A 266 -12.31 -12.04 -19.68
N PRO A 267 -13.39 -11.61 -18.96
CA PRO A 267 -14.01 -10.30 -19.24
C PRO A 267 -13.06 -9.12 -19.17
N SER A 268 -12.10 -9.09 -18.23
CA SER A 268 -11.09 -8.03 -18.16
C SER A 268 -10.18 -8.02 -19.36
N TRP A 269 -9.73 -9.18 -19.80
CA TRP A 269 -8.92 -9.33 -21.01
C TRP A 269 -9.67 -8.86 -22.25
N ASP A 270 -10.87 -9.41 -22.50
CA ASP A 270 -11.68 -9.10 -23.68
C ASP A 270 -11.99 -7.60 -23.74
N MET A 271 -12.36 -6.99 -22.60
CA MET A 271 -12.61 -5.57 -22.52
C MET A 271 -11.39 -4.74 -22.92
N MET A 272 -10.21 -5.07 -22.40
CA MET A 272 -8.97 -4.33 -22.68
C MET A 272 -8.54 -4.46 -24.15
N GLN A 273 -8.72 -5.64 -24.77
CA GLN A 273 -8.37 -5.84 -26.17
C GLN A 273 -9.31 -5.09 -27.14
N ASP A 274 -10.57 -4.94 -26.79
CA ASP A 274 -11.59 -4.31 -27.62
C ASP A 274 -11.74 -2.80 -27.39
N ALA A 275 -11.10 -2.24 -26.34
CA ALA A 275 -11.24 -0.84 -25.95
C ALA A 275 -10.59 0.11 -26.95
N ASP A 276 -11.27 1.23 -27.25
CA ASP A 276 -10.72 2.37 -27.99
C ASP A 276 -10.26 3.53 -27.09
N THR A 277 -10.64 3.47 -25.82
CA THR A 277 -10.29 4.49 -24.82
C THR A 277 -10.02 3.85 -23.48
N LEU A 278 -8.87 4.20 -22.87
CA LEU A 278 -8.43 3.70 -21.57
C LEU A 278 -8.38 4.84 -20.55
N LEU A 279 -9.06 4.67 -19.41
CA LEU A 279 -8.87 5.49 -18.21
C LEU A 279 -8.19 4.67 -17.12
N MET A 280 -6.96 5.02 -16.78
CA MET A 280 -6.17 4.34 -15.73
C MET A 280 -6.13 5.21 -14.47
N VAL A 281 -6.57 4.68 -13.34
CA VAL A 281 -6.74 5.46 -12.10
C VAL A 281 -6.03 4.80 -10.93
N GLY A 282 -5.05 5.51 -10.38
CA GLY A 282 -4.31 5.08 -9.17
C GLY A 282 -3.66 3.71 -9.33
N SER A 283 -3.11 3.44 -10.52
CA SER A 283 -2.52 2.15 -10.86
C SER A 283 -1.22 2.30 -11.64
N SER A 284 -0.22 1.53 -11.22
CA SER A 284 1.03 1.29 -11.95
C SER A 284 1.12 -0.16 -12.44
N PHE A 285 -0.01 -0.75 -12.79
CA PHE A 285 -0.14 -2.16 -13.20
C PHE A 285 1.00 -2.58 -14.15
N PRO A 286 1.79 -3.61 -13.80
CA PRO A 286 3.09 -3.83 -14.43
C PRO A 286 3.06 -4.56 -15.78
N TYR A 287 1.97 -5.27 -16.10
CA TYR A 287 1.90 -6.20 -17.23
C TYR A 287 1.23 -5.53 -18.45
N SER A 288 2.03 -4.78 -19.22
CA SER A 288 1.53 -4.02 -20.37
C SER A 288 0.89 -4.86 -21.46
N GLU A 289 1.24 -6.16 -21.55
CA GLU A 289 0.64 -7.12 -22.47
C GLU A 289 -0.86 -7.35 -22.27
N PHE A 290 -1.39 -7.03 -21.09
CA PHE A 290 -2.82 -7.12 -20.77
C PHE A 290 -3.58 -5.79 -21.00
N LEU A 291 -2.89 -4.73 -21.35
CA LEU A 291 -3.48 -3.45 -21.73
C LEU A 291 -3.85 -3.45 -23.24
N PRO A 292 -4.60 -2.47 -23.74
CA PRO A 292 -4.86 -2.35 -25.17
C PRO A 292 -3.55 -2.36 -25.98
N THR A 293 -3.58 -2.86 -27.22
CA THR A 293 -2.43 -2.75 -28.10
C THR A 293 -2.00 -1.29 -28.22
N THR A 294 -0.69 -1.03 -28.15
CA THR A 294 -0.15 0.33 -28.22
C THR A 294 -0.67 1.05 -29.47
N GLY A 295 -1.29 2.21 -29.27
CA GLY A 295 -1.89 3.02 -30.33
C GLY A 295 -3.32 2.63 -30.73
N ALA A 296 -3.88 1.52 -30.19
CA ALA A 296 -5.26 1.14 -30.47
C ALA A 296 -6.27 1.93 -29.64
N ALA A 297 -5.89 2.42 -28.47
CA ALA A 297 -6.75 3.20 -27.59
C ALA A 297 -6.13 4.58 -27.27
N LYS A 298 -6.99 5.61 -27.21
CA LYS A 298 -6.66 6.86 -26.54
C LYS A 298 -6.62 6.65 -25.03
N ALA A 299 -5.66 7.28 -24.34
CA ALA A 299 -5.47 6.95 -22.93
C ALA A 299 -5.27 8.15 -22.02
N VAL A 300 -5.96 8.12 -20.88
CA VAL A 300 -5.83 9.08 -19.78
C VAL A 300 -5.39 8.33 -18.53
N GLN A 301 -4.39 8.86 -17.81
CA GLN A 301 -3.95 8.30 -16.54
C GLN A 301 -4.06 9.36 -15.43
N ILE A 302 -4.54 8.95 -14.27
CA ILE A 302 -4.58 9.75 -13.03
C ILE A 302 -3.78 8.99 -11.97
N ASP A 303 -2.73 9.61 -11.45
CA ASP A 303 -1.91 9.05 -10.36
C ASP A 303 -1.30 10.16 -9.50
N LEU A 304 -1.11 9.89 -8.20
CA LEU A 304 -0.42 10.80 -7.28
C LEU A 304 1.09 10.86 -7.49
N ALA A 305 1.69 9.80 -8.03
CA ALA A 305 3.13 9.67 -8.23
C ALA A 305 3.52 10.05 -9.67
N PRO A 306 4.09 11.24 -9.92
CA PRO A 306 4.43 11.68 -11.29
C PRO A 306 5.35 10.68 -12.02
N ARG A 307 6.25 10.02 -11.31
CA ARG A 307 7.18 9.01 -11.86
C ARG A 307 6.49 7.75 -12.38
N MET A 308 5.21 7.52 -12.02
CA MET A 308 4.44 6.35 -12.46
C MET A 308 3.58 6.64 -13.70
N LEU A 309 3.52 7.88 -14.13
CA LEU A 309 2.73 8.28 -15.30
C LEU A 309 3.39 7.83 -16.60
N SER A 310 2.60 7.32 -17.52
CA SER A 310 2.99 6.94 -18.90
C SER A 310 4.09 5.85 -19.01
N ILE A 311 4.39 5.13 -17.94
CA ILE A 311 5.45 4.09 -17.98
C ILE A 311 4.95 2.69 -18.36
N ARG A 312 3.63 2.47 -18.40
CA ARG A 312 3.02 1.17 -18.73
C ARG A 312 2.27 1.19 -20.05
N TYR A 313 1.76 2.33 -20.41
CA TYR A 313 1.06 2.60 -21.67
C TYR A 313 1.35 4.04 -22.08
N PRO A 314 1.54 4.34 -23.37
CA PRO A 314 1.73 5.70 -23.84
C PRO A 314 0.41 6.47 -23.68
N MET A 315 0.33 7.32 -22.66
CA MET A 315 -0.86 8.12 -22.38
C MET A 315 -0.93 9.34 -23.27
N ASP A 316 -2.11 9.64 -23.84
CA ASP A 316 -2.39 10.91 -24.52
C ASP A 316 -2.44 12.05 -23.49
N LEU A 317 -2.91 11.76 -22.26
CA LEU A 317 -2.92 12.73 -21.17
C LEU A 317 -2.61 12.02 -19.84
N ALA A 318 -1.60 12.52 -19.14
CA ALA A 318 -1.16 12.02 -17.84
C ALA A 318 -1.32 13.11 -16.77
N LEU A 319 -2.13 12.83 -15.75
CA LEU A 319 -2.57 13.79 -14.74
C LEU A 319 -2.02 13.42 -13.36
N VAL A 320 -1.33 14.35 -12.71
CA VAL A 320 -0.97 14.23 -11.29
C VAL A 320 -2.18 14.64 -10.46
N GLY A 321 -2.77 13.67 -9.72
CA GLY A 321 -3.94 13.94 -8.91
C GLY A 321 -4.34 12.78 -8.00
N ASP A 322 -5.01 13.12 -6.89
CA ASP A 322 -5.69 12.13 -6.05
C ASP A 322 -6.86 11.53 -6.82
N ALA A 323 -7.01 10.22 -6.79
CA ALA A 323 -8.04 9.53 -7.57
C ALA A 323 -9.44 10.04 -7.25
N LYS A 324 -9.80 10.12 -5.97
CA LYS A 324 -11.13 10.56 -5.52
C LYS A 324 -11.42 11.99 -5.93
N ASP A 325 -10.53 12.91 -5.54
CA ASP A 325 -10.71 14.33 -5.79
C ASP A 325 -10.71 14.64 -7.30
N THR A 326 -9.82 13.99 -8.06
CA THR A 326 -9.73 14.22 -9.52
C THR A 326 -10.96 13.71 -10.25
N LEU A 327 -11.46 12.50 -9.91
CA LEU A 327 -12.67 11.94 -10.53
C LEU A 327 -13.91 12.78 -10.19
N ALA A 328 -14.02 13.26 -8.95
CA ALA A 328 -15.12 14.14 -8.54
C ALA A 328 -15.15 15.45 -9.34
N GLU A 329 -13.97 16.08 -9.57
CA GLU A 329 -13.85 17.32 -10.36
C GLU A 329 -13.94 17.07 -11.87
N LEU A 330 -13.62 15.88 -12.35
CA LEU A 330 -13.76 15.48 -13.76
C LEU A 330 -15.21 15.19 -14.14
N LEU A 331 -15.98 14.58 -13.23
CA LEU A 331 -17.34 14.10 -13.50
C LEU A 331 -18.27 15.16 -14.10
N PRO A 332 -18.28 16.45 -13.68
CA PRO A 332 -19.15 17.47 -14.28
C PRO A 332 -18.85 17.78 -15.76
N TRP A 333 -17.68 17.40 -16.27
CA TRP A 333 -17.26 17.60 -17.66
C TRP A 333 -17.57 16.39 -18.55
N LEU A 334 -17.97 15.25 -17.94
CA LEU A 334 -18.32 14.05 -18.69
C LEU A 334 -19.76 14.08 -19.17
N HIS A 335 -19.98 13.58 -20.37
CA HIS A 335 -21.30 13.45 -20.95
C HIS A 335 -21.82 12.02 -20.72
N ARG A 336 -23.02 11.91 -20.13
CA ARG A 336 -23.65 10.59 -20.00
C ARG A 336 -24.00 10.04 -21.38
N LYS A 337 -23.34 8.93 -21.75
CA LYS A 337 -23.58 8.25 -23.02
C LYS A 337 -24.98 7.65 -23.08
N SER A 338 -25.70 7.87 -24.18
CA SER A 338 -27.01 7.28 -24.45
C SER A 338 -26.88 5.83 -24.96
N ASP A 339 -25.84 5.54 -25.77
CA ASP A 339 -25.54 4.16 -26.17
C ASP A 339 -24.85 3.42 -25.02
N ARG A 340 -25.47 2.35 -24.57
CA ARG A 340 -25.00 1.49 -23.47
C ARG A 340 -24.53 0.12 -23.96
N SER A 341 -24.57 -0.12 -25.27
CA SER A 341 -24.33 -1.43 -25.88
C SER A 341 -22.97 -2.03 -25.46
N TRP A 342 -21.92 -1.17 -25.33
CA TRP A 342 -20.61 -1.57 -24.84
C TRP A 342 -20.64 -2.07 -23.39
N GLN A 343 -21.22 -1.30 -22.48
CA GLN A 343 -21.34 -1.69 -21.06
C GLN A 343 -22.23 -2.91 -20.87
N GLU A 344 -23.32 -3.03 -21.65
CA GLU A 344 -24.20 -4.19 -21.64
C GLU A 344 -23.49 -5.46 -22.17
N LYS A 345 -22.64 -5.34 -23.19
CA LYS A 345 -21.79 -6.44 -23.67
C LYS A 345 -20.89 -6.92 -22.54
N ILE A 346 -20.22 -6.00 -21.85
CA ILE A 346 -19.34 -6.32 -20.71
C ILE A 346 -20.15 -6.99 -19.59
N ALA A 347 -21.32 -6.48 -19.24
CA ALA A 347 -22.15 -7.04 -18.18
C ALA A 347 -22.55 -8.50 -18.48
N ARG A 348 -22.90 -8.84 -19.73
CA ARG A 348 -23.15 -10.23 -20.12
C ARG A 348 -21.91 -11.12 -19.96
N GLN A 349 -20.74 -10.63 -20.35
CA GLN A 349 -19.48 -11.39 -20.20
C GLN A 349 -19.13 -11.61 -18.71
N VAL A 350 -19.44 -10.64 -17.84
CA VAL A 350 -19.25 -10.77 -16.39
C VAL A 350 -20.23 -11.80 -15.81
N GLU A 351 -21.48 -11.80 -16.23
CA GLU A 351 -22.48 -12.80 -15.82
C GLU A 351 -22.04 -14.22 -16.22
N GLU A 352 -21.63 -14.41 -17.48
CA GLU A 352 -21.08 -15.68 -17.97
C GLU A 352 -19.83 -16.14 -17.18
N TRP A 353 -18.94 -15.20 -16.84
CA TRP A 353 -17.77 -15.48 -16.04
C TRP A 353 -18.15 -15.98 -14.63
N TRP A 354 -19.07 -15.29 -13.97
CA TRP A 354 -19.48 -15.71 -12.63
C TRP A 354 -20.26 -17.03 -12.65
N ALA A 355 -21.05 -17.30 -13.67
CA ALA A 355 -21.69 -18.60 -13.86
C ALA A 355 -20.65 -19.73 -14.00
N LEU A 356 -19.58 -19.50 -14.75
CA LEU A 356 -18.46 -20.44 -14.86
C LEU A 356 -17.74 -20.65 -13.52
N MET A 357 -17.47 -19.55 -12.76
CA MET A 357 -16.82 -19.65 -11.46
C MET A 357 -17.69 -20.40 -10.43
N ASP A 358 -19.00 -20.18 -10.45
CA ASP A 358 -19.94 -20.89 -9.59
C ASP A 358 -20.02 -22.39 -9.95
N ASP A 359 -19.97 -22.74 -11.23
CA ASP A 359 -19.92 -24.14 -11.67
C ASP A 359 -18.62 -24.84 -11.25
N LEU A 360 -17.48 -24.20 -11.46
CA LEU A 360 -16.17 -24.70 -11.02
C LEU A 360 -16.07 -24.82 -9.49
N GLY A 361 -16.83 -24.00 -8.74
CA GLY A 361 -16.92 -24.03 -7.29
C GLY A 361 -17.84 -25.09 -6.70
N ARG A 362 -18.55 -25.87 -7.55
CA ARG A 362 -19.39 -26.98 -7.06
C ARG A 362 -18.56 -28.12 -6.50
N PRO A 363 -19.06 -28.84 -5.48
CA PRO A 363 -18.45 -30.09 -5.06
C PRO A 363 -18.31 -31.06 -6.23
N SER A 364 -17.18 -31.73 -6.34
CA SER A 364 -16.96 -32.72 -7.38
C SER A 364 -16.61 -34.06 -6.76
N ASP A 365 -17.10 -35.14 -7.35
CA ASP A 365 -16.83 -36.52 -6.94
C ASP A 365 -15.45 -37.04 -7.38
N LEU A 366 -14.45 -36.17 -7.45
CA LEU A 366 -13.08 -36.51 -7.77
C LEU A 366 -12.41 -37.22 -6.59
N ASP A 367 -12.60 -38.52 -6.46
CA ASP A 367 -11.86 -39.43 -5.53
C ASP A 367 -11.72 -38.87 -4.09
N GLY A 368 -12.71 -38.18 -3.54
CA GLY A 368 -12.69 -37.57 -2.22
C GLY A 368 -11.77 -36.36 -2.08
N ARG A 369 -11.24 -35.82 -3.18
CA ARG A 369 -10.39 -34.62 -3.18
C ARG A 369 -11.23 -33.36 -3.25
N ILE A 370 -10.84 -32.34 -2.49
CA ILE A 370 -11.48 -31.02 -2.49
C ILE A 370 -10.78 -30.14 -3.53
N ARG A 371 -11.54 -29.57 -4.46
CA ARG A 371 -11.03 -28.56 -5.40
C ARG A 371 -10.81 -27.23 -4.69
N PRO A 372 -9.68 -26.53 -4.90
CA PRO A 372 -9.46 -25.19 -4.34
C PRO A 372 -10.60 -24.22 -4.65
N GLN A 373 -11.17 -24.26 -5.86
CA GLN A 373 -12.30 -23.43 -6.27
C GLN A 373 -13.51 -23.59 -5.34
N GLY A 374 -13.80 -24.82 -4.90
CA GLY A 374 -14.91 -25.11 -3.98
C GLY A 374 -14.68 -24.46 -2.60
N ILE A 375 -13.43 -24.50 -2.11
CA ILE A 375 -13.06 -23.87 -0.84
C ILE A 375 -13.26 -22.36 -0.92
N PHE A 376 -12.67 -21.70 -1.92
CA PHE A 376 -12.72 -20.25 -2.05
C PHE A 376 -14.12 -19.73 -2.40
N SER A 377 -14.87 -20.47 -3.23
CA SER A 377 -16.28 -20.14 -3.52
C SER A 377 -17.14 -20.25 -2.27
N SER A 378 -16.95 -21.31 -1.46
CA SER A 378 -17.66 -21.43 -0.18
C SER A 378 -17.25 -20.33 0.80
N LEU A 379 -15.96 -20.08 0.97
CA LEU A 379 -15.45 -19.00 1.81
C LEU A 379 -16.07 -17.66 1.41
N SER A 380 -16.05 -17.32 0.12
CA SER A 380 -16.56 -16.04 -0.39
C SER A 380 -18.04 -15.80 0.00
N ARG A 381 -18.85 -16.85 0.01
CA ARG A 381 -20.29 -16.75 0.42
C ARG A 381 -20.50 -16.54 1.91
N HIS A 382 -19.54 -16.99 2.75
CA HIS A 382 -19.66 -16.93 4.21
C HIS A 382 -18.91 -15.75 4.85
N LEU A 383 -18.14 -14.98 4.07
CA LEU A 383 -17.45 -13.80 4.59
C LEU A 383 -18.50 -12.73 5.02
N PRO A 384 -18.28 -12.03 6.14
CA PRO A 384 -19.08 -10.86 6.50
C PRO A 384 -18.79 -9.67 5.57
N ASP A 385 -19.73 -8.72 5.46
CA ASP A 385 -19.58 -7.56 4.56
C ASP A 385 -18.49 -6.56 4.99
N ASN A 386 -18.01 -6.67 6.21
CA ASN A 386 -16.88 -5.88 6.74
C ASN A 386 -15.57 -6.71 6.85
N ALA A 387 -15.47 -7.82 6.16
CA ALA A 387 -14.28 -8.66 6.21
C ALA A 387 -13.03 -7.92 5.76
N VAL A 388 -11.92 -8.16 6.48
CA VAL A 388 -10.58 -7.76 6.07
C VAL A 388 -9.87 -9.02 5.58
N LEU A 389 -9.44 -9.01 4.34
CA LEU A 389 -8.86 -10.17 3.67
C LEU A 389 -7.40 -9.93 3.35
N SER A 390 -6.57 -10.86 3.77
CA SER A 390 -5.19 -10.96 3.33
C SER A 390 -4.96 -12.27 2.59
N SER A 391 -4.04 -12.27 1.63
CA SER A 391 -3.68 -13.46 0.89
C SER A 391 -2.16 -13.57 0.78
N ASP A 392 -1.69 -14.80 0.68
CA ASP A 392 -0.32 -15.06 0.29
C ASP A 392 -0.16 -14.95 -1.24
N SER A 393 1.07 -14.96 -1.72
CA SER A 393 1.42 -15.06 -3.14
C SER A 393 1.23 -16.48 -3.68
N GLY A 394 1.58 -16.68 -4.96
CA GLY A 394 1.48 -17.96 -5.64
C GLY A 394 0.03 -18.35 -5.89
N THR A 395 -0.29 -19.64 -5.84
CA THR A 395 -1.63 -20.16 -6.18
C THR A 395 -2.73 -19.65 -5.27
N ALA A 396 -2.43 -19.24 -4.02
CA ALA A 396 -3.41 -18.61 -3.13
C ALA A 396 -3.93 -17.30 -3.73
N ALA A 397 -3.04 -16.50 -4.35
CA ALA A 397 -3.42 -15.26 -5.02
C ALA A 397 -4.31 -15.51 -6.25
N ASP A 398 -4.11 -16.62 -6.99
CA ASP A 398 -4.99 -17.00 -8.12
C ASP A 398 -6.44 -17.19 -7.66
N TRP A 399 -6.62 -17.99 -6.62
CA TRP A 399 -7.95 -18.26 -6.07
C TRP A 399 -8.58 -17.02 -5.43
N TYR A 400 -7.79 -16.24 -4.69
CA TYR A 400 -8.21 -14.98 -4.12
C TYR A 400 -8.67 -14.00 -5.21
N ALA A 401 -7.92 -13.84 -6.29
CA ALA A 401 -8.24 -12.92 -7.37
C ALA A 401 -9.54 -13.27 -8.09
N ARG A 402 -9.78 -14.58 -8.35
CA ARG A 402 -10.85 -15.08 -9.23
C ARG A 402 -12.12 -15.51 -8.50
N HIS A 403 -12.01 -16.05 -7.28
CA HIS A 403 -13.14 -16.69 -6.58
C HIS A 403 -13.66 -15.92 -5.39
N ILE A 404 -12.87 -15.00 -4.80
CA ILE A 404 -13.36 -14.14 -3.73
C ILE A 404 -14.08 -12.94 -4.33
N ARG A 405 -15.39 -12.87 -4.09
CA ARG A 405 -16.21 -11.71 -4.48
C ARG A 405 -16.14 -10.65 -3.40
N ILE A 406 -15.60 -9.50 -3.77
CA ILE A 406 -15.56 -8.34 -2.88
C ILE A 406 -16.92 -7.65 -2.88
N ARG A 407 -17.46 -7.40 -1.69
CA ARG A 407 -18.66 -6.60 -1.48
C ARG A 407 -18.30 -5.25 -0.87
N ARG A 408 -19.19 -4.28 -0.97
CA ARG A 408 -18.99 -2.96 -0.39
C ARG A 408 -18.72 -3.08 1.12
N GLY A 409 -17.68 -2.42 1.62
CA GLY A 409 -17.26 -2.46 3.02
C GLY A 409 -16.12 -3.44 3.32
N MET A 410 -15.87 -4.42 2.45
CA MET A 410 -14.72 -5.31 2.59
C MET A 410 -13.41 -4.60 2.27
N LYS A 411 -12.35 -5.01 2.94
CA LYS A 411 -10.97 -4.63 2.63
C LYS A 411 -10.19 -5.87 2.19
N ALA A 412 -9.27 -5.70 1.23
CA ALA A 412 -8.54 -6.83 0.69
C ALA A 412 -7.16 -6.37 0.19
N SER A 413 -6.11 -7.09 0.56
CA SER A 413 -4.75 -6.82 0.08
C SER A 413 -3.86 -8.07 0.18
N LEU A 414 -2.68 -7.98 -0.44
CA LEU A 414 -1.61 -8.98 -0.44
C LEU A 414 -0.30 -8.29 -0.80
N SER A 415 0.83 -9.03 -0.89
CA SER A 415 2.06 -8.52 -1.48
C SER A 415 1.87 -8.36 -2.99
N GLY A 416 1.82 -7.12 -3.46
CA GLY A 416 1.52 -6.83 -4.87
C GLY A 416 2.76 -6.86 -5.76
N ASN A 417 3.56 -5.79 -5.70
CA ASN A 417 4.69 -5.63 -6.61
C ASN A 417 5.91 -6.51 -6.26
N LEU A 418 6.17 -6.76 -4.98
CA LEU A 418 7.22 -7.69 -4.57
C LEU A 418 6.79 -9.14 -4.78
N ALA A 419 5.49 -9.43 -4.66
CA ALA A 419 4.91 -10.77 -4.75
C ALA A 419 5.64 -11.79 -3.83
N THR A 420 6.05 -11.33 -2.65
CA THR A 420 6.73 -12.19 -1.68
C THR A 420 5.77 -13.19 -1.04
N MET A 421 6.33 -14.29 -0.56
CA MET A 421 5.59 -15.30 0.21
C MET A 421 5.44 -14.88 1.68
N VAL A 422 4.51 -15.49 2.40
CA VAL A 422 4.25 -15.37 3.85
C VAL A 422 3.40 -14.16 4.28
N PRO A 423 3.19 -13.06 3.54
CA PRO A 423 2.50 -11.88 4.10
C PRO A 423 1.03 -12.14 4.48
N GLY A 424 0.41 -13.18 3.94
CA GLY A 424 -1.00 -13.49 4.19
C GLY A 424 -1.38 -13.58 5.67
N VAL A 425 -0.55 -14.21 6.51
CA VAL A 425 -0.80 -14.34 7.95
C VAL A 425 -0.45 -13.05 8.72
N PRO A 426 0.76 -12.46 8.56
CA PRO A 426 1.10 -11.25 9.31
C PRO A 426 0.26 -10.01 8.96
N TYR A 427 -0.34 -9.94 7.79
CA TYR A 427 -1.25 -8.84 7.45
C TYR A 427 -2.59 -8.90 8.19
N GLY A 428 -3.11 -10.10 8.47
CA GLY A 428 -4.34 -10.34 9.22
C GLY A 428 -4.14 -10.21 10.72
#